data_77ba374d23f2488272f274ddabfd4976
#
_entry.id   77ba374d23f2488272f274ddabfd4976
#
_cell.length_a   1.000
_cell.length_b   1.000
_cell.length_c   1.000
_cell.angle_alpha   90.00
_cell.angle_beta   90.00
_cell.angle_gamma   90.00
#
_symmetry.space_group_name_H-M   'P 1'
#
loop_
_entity.id
_entity.type
_entity.pdbx_description
1 polymer ?
#
loop_
_entity_poly.entity_id
_entity_poly.type
_entity_poly.pdbx_seq_one_letter_code
_entity_poly.pdbx_strand_id
1 'polypeptide(L)'
;MNQQTQAAQLHSIPALSNNNMPRACLATFVMATSFLSTINHFHMVATAGLADDGILLTPDIVSRIHTDHDSIARASSDFGHIVEAIPNGVFHPTSPADIVALIRLSISQPKPFAVAPRGQGHSARGQALAPGGIVIDMRSMRRGDHVSMSSEQLWADVGGEQLWIDVLHATLEHGLAPRMWTDYLRITVGGTLSNGGIGGQAFRHGPQISNVHELDVVTGMGEMITCSPDKDSDLFFAALGGLGQFGVITRARIALEPAPKRVLWVRVAYADVESFTSDQELLISKPASSGSGFDYVEGQVQMNRTLTEGRRSSSFFSASELDQLAKLVLDTGSTAIYYIEGAMYYNDDTASSVNQKLERLLEELNFVPGFAFVRDVSYVEFLDRVGREEQKLRAAGVWDVPHPWLNLFVPRDRWDDRMTTATPGGEDVFYAVGLLRSAVAAGDLERLERENAAVLAFCDREGVGCRQYLPHHASRDGWRRHFGEKWGRLAALKRRYDPRGILSPGQGIFPAAGSDSL
;
A
#
# COMPACT_ATOMS: atom_id res chain seq x y z
N MET A 1 26.59 11.91 60.61
CA MET A 1 27.34 10.99 61.50
C MET A 1 27.47 9.66 60.77
N ASN A 2 28.74 9.32 60.54
CA ASN A 2 29.37 8.04 60.22
C ASN A 2 28.82 7.26 58.99
N GLN A 3 29.55 7.20 57.85
CA GLN A 3 30.84 6.53 57.53
C GLN A 3 30.92 5.08 58.05
N GLN A 4 31.00 4.11 57.11
CA GLN A 4 32.19 3.27 56.98
C GLN A 4 32.08 2.29 55.80
N THR A 5 33.02 2.42 54.92
CA THR A 5 33.84 1.60 54.06
C THR A 5 34.09 0.17 54.51
N GLN A 6 34.10 -0.81 53.57
CA GLN A 6 35.02 -1.97 53.49
C GLN A 6 34.84 -2.61 52.10
N ALA A 7 35.78 -2.57 51.22
CA ALA A 7 37.05 -3.28 51.05
C ALA A 7 36.87 -4.69 50.41
N ALA A 8 37.53 -4.84 49.28
CA ALA A 8 37.62 -5.95 48.35
C ALA A 8 38.06 -7.31 48.97
N GLN A 9 37.55 -8.38 48.41
CA GLN A 9 38.29 -9.66 48.37
C GLN A 9 38.19 -10.29 46.96
N LEU A 10 39.36 -10.44 46.35
CA LEU A 10 39.63 -11.26 45.17
C LEU A 10 39.56 -12.75 45.56
N HIS A 11 38.76 -13.54 44.87
CA HIS A 11 38.94 -15.00 44.85
C HIS A 11 38.80 -15.53 43.41
N SER A 12 39.94 -16.05 42.96
CA SER A 12 40.22 -17.16 42.06
C SER A 12 39.18 -17.55 40.98
N ILE A 13 39.63 -17.45 39.75
CA ILE A 13 39.03 -17.96 38.52
C ILE A 13 39.09 -19.50 38.49
N PRO A 14 37.98 -20.22 38.30
CA PRO A 14 38.01 -21.61 37.86
C PRO A 14 37.99 -21.70 36.33
N ALA A 15 38.72 -22.65 35.80
CA ALA A 15 38.87 -22.98 34.40
C ALA A 15 37.52 -23.14 33.69
N LEU A 16 37.37 -22.45 32.56
CA LEU A 16 36.25 -22.61 31.60
C LEU A 16 36.31 -23.99 30.96
N SER A 17 35.39 -24.88 31.30
CA SER A 17 35.05 -26.04 30.48
C SER A 17 34.24 -25.56 29.25
N ASN A 18 34.77 -25.85 28.10
CA ASN A 18 34.10 -25.68 26.81
C ASN A 18 32.80 -26.50 26.75
N ASN A 19 31.63 -25.86 26.92
CA ASN A 19 30.34 -26.35 26.39
C ASN A 19 29.18 -25.44 26.80
N ASN A 20 29.13 -24.22 26.33
CA ASN A 20 27.89 -23.42 26.22
C ASN A 20 28.19 -22.12 25.46
N MET A 21 28.37 -22.19 24.18
CA MET A 21 28.16 -21.00 23.32
C MET A 21 26.65 -20.71 23.28
N PRO A 22 26.21 -19.48 23.58
CA PRO A 22 24.80 -19.11 23.41
C PRO A 22 24.37 -19.35 21.95
N ARG A 23 23.22 -19.97 21.75
CA ARG A 23 22.64 -20.22 20.42
C ARG A 23 22.63 -18.97 19.51
N ALA A 24 22.56 -17.78 20.10
CA ALA A 24 22.67 -16.50 19.40
C ALA A 24 24.02 -16.30 18.69
N CYS A 25 25.16 -16.68 19.33
CA CYS A 25 26.49 -16.58 18.69
C CYS A 25 26.65 -17.58 17.55
N LEU A 26 26.07 -18.78 17.67
CA LEU A 26 26.11 -19.77 16.58
C LEU A 26 25.27 -19.33 15.37
N ALA A 27 24.10 -18.73 15.60
CA ALA A 27 23.26 -18.17 14.54
C ALA A 27 23.97 -17.00 13.82
N THR A 28 24.63 -16.11 14.56
CA THR A 28 25.40 -15.00 13.97
C THR A 28 26.61 -15.51 13.18
N PHE A 29 27.29 -16.56 13.65
CA PHE A 29 28.43 -17.13 12.95
C PHE A 29 28.00 -17.90 11.67
N VAL A 30 26.90 -18.66 11.72
CA VAL A 30 26.34 -19.35 10.55
C VAL A 30 25.78 -18.34 9.53
N MET A 31 25.17 -17.25 9.98
CA MET A 31 24.71 -16.18 9.09
C MET A 31 25.88 -15.42 8.45
N ALA A 32 26.94 -15.12 9.20
CA ALA A 32 28.12 -14.45 8.67
C ALA A 32 28.88 -15.33 7.65
N THR A 33 28.97 -16.64 7.86
CA THR A 33 29.60 -17.57 6.92
C THR A 33 28.75 -17.79 5.66
N SER A 34 27.42 -17.86 5.78
CA SER A 34 26.50 -17.90 4.63
C SER A 34 26.56 -16.60 3.83
N PHE A 35 26.67 -15.47 4.51
CA PHE A 35 26.79 -14.15 3.92
C PHE A 35 28.10 -13.97 3.15
N LEU A 36 29.23 -14.35 3.75
CA LEU A 36 30.54 -14.36 3.07
C LEU A 36 30.59 -15.34 1.88
N SER A 37 29.92 -16.50 2.00
CA SER A 37 29.78 -17.45 0.91
C SER A 37 28.96 -16.87 -0.25
N THR A 38 27.89 -16.14 0.04
CA THR A 38 27.04 -15.49 -0.99
C THR A 38 27.79 -14.36 -1.68
N ILE A 39 28.47 -13.48 -0.93
CA ILE A 39 29.30 -12.40 -1.50
C ILE A 39 30.46 -12.95 -2.33
N ASN A 40 31.17 -13.96 -1.82
CA ASN A 40 32.25 -14.62 -2.59
C ASN A 40 31.69 -15.32 -3.83
N HIS A 41 30.50 -15.89 -3.79
CA HIS A 41 29.82 -16.47 -4.94
C HIS A 41 29.45 -15.40 -5.98
N PHE A 42 28.92 -14.25 -5.55
CA PHE A 42 28.68 -13.10 -6.41
C PHE A 42 29.98 -12.56 -7.05
N HIS A 43 31.05 -12.41 -6.28
CA HIS A 43 32.36 -12.01 -6.82
C HIS A 43 32.96 -13.07 -7.78
N MET A 44 32.80 -14.34 -7.46
CA MET A 44 33.34 -15.43 -8.31
C MET A 44 32.54 -15.54 -9.62
N VAL A 45 31.22 -15.32 -9.62
CA VAL A 45 30.36 -15.30 -10.83
C VAL A 45 30.64 -14.06 -11.67
N ALA A 46 30.89 -12.91 -11.05
CA ALA A 46 31.27 -11.68 -11.75
C ALA A 46 32.63 -11.75 -12.42
N THR A 47 33.57 -12.57 -11.88
CA THR A 47 34.90 -12.80 -12.45
C THR A 47 34.97 -13.97 -13.41
N ALA A 48 34.04 -14.93 -13.35
CA ALA A 48 33.96 -16.08 -14.24
C ALA A 48 33.14 -15.80 -15.52
N GLY A 49 33.32 -14.61 -16.12
CA GLY A 49 32.61 -14.22 -17.33
C GLY A 49 32.51 -15.37 -18.32
N LEU A 50 31.27 -15.75 -18.64
CA LEU A 50 30.82 -16.34 -19.90
C LEU A 50 29.45 -17.00 -19.67
N ALA A 51 28.37 -16.26 -19.91
CA ALA A 51 27.12 -16.87 -20.33
C ALA A 51 27.01 -16.65 -21.84
N ASP A 52 26.64 -17.68 -22.56
CA ASP A 52 26.66 -17.82 -24.02
C ASP A 52 25.63 -16.88 -24.75
N ASP A 53 24.92 -16.02 -24.04
CA ASP A 53 23.91 -15.09 -24.56
C ASP A 53 24.33 -13.61 -24.50
N GLY A 54 25.61 -13.28 -24.41
CA GLY A 54 26.11 -11.91 -24.62
C GLY A 54 25.75 -10.89 -23.54
N ILE A 55 25.23 -11.30 -22.37
CA ILE A 55 24.97 -10.40 -21.25
C ILE A 55 26.20 -10.42 -20.34
N LEU A 56 27.07 -9.45 -20.55
CA LEU A 56 28.12 -9.09 -19.60
C LEU A 56 27.45 -8.72 -18.27
N LEU A 57 27.57 -9.61 -17.27
CA LEU A 57 27.39 -9.24 -15.87
C LEU A 57 28.45 -8.20 -15.56
N THR A 58 28.08 -6.93 -15.73
CA THR A 58 29.03 -5.85 -15.49
C THR A 58 29.31 -5.80 -13.99
N PRO A 59 30.57 -5.59 -13.55
CA PRO A 59 30.92 -5.35 -12.15
C PRO A 59 30.05 -4.27 -11.49
N ASP A 60 29.44 -3.43 -12.31
CA ASP A 60 28.54 -2.35 -11.96
C ASP A 60 27.24 -2.82 -11.24
N ILE A 61 26.58 -3.91 -11.67
CA ILE A 61 25.36 -4.41 -11.00
C ILE A 61 25.66 -4.91 -9.58
N VAL A 62 26.77 -5.65 -9.41
CA VAL A 62 27.16 -6.16 -8.09
C VAL A 62 27.55 -5.01 -7.15
N SER A 63 28.21 -3.98 -7.65
CA SER A 63 28.61 -2.80 -6.85
C SER A 63 27.43 -2.00 -6.30
N ARG A 64 26.24 -2.17 -6.87
CA ARG A 64 25.00 -1.50 -6.41
C ARG A 64 24.18 -2.33 -5.43
N ILE A 65 24.63 -3.52 -5.05
CA ILE A 65 24.04 -4.32 -3.98
C ILE A 65 24.69 -3.92 -2.66
N HIS A 66 23.92 -3.22 -1.83
CA HIS A 66 24.32 -2.77 -0.52
C HIS A 66 24.03 -3.84 0.53
N THR A 67 25.00 -4.09 1.39
CA THR A 67 24.92 -5.06 2.47
C THR A 67 25.27 -4.45 3.83
N ASP A 68 25.41 -3.13 3.86
CA ASP A 68 25.63 -2.39 5.10
C ASP A 68 24.41 -2.49 6.03
N HIS A 69 24.69 -2.39 7.33
CA HIS A 69 23.69 -2.55 8.39
C HIS A 69 22.45 -1.65 8.18
N ASP A 70 22.67 -0.38 7.81
CA ASP A 70 21.57 0.59 7.71
C ASP A 70 20.66 0.31 6.52
N SER A 71 21.23 -0.10 5.39
CA SER A 71 20.46 -0.52 4.21
C SER A 71 19.64 -1.78 4.51
N ILE A 72 20.25 -2.78 5.14
CA ILE A 72 19.57 -4.02 5.53
C ILE A 72 18.47 -3.74 6.56
N ALA A 73 18.75 -2.97 7.62
CA ALA A 73 17.78 -2.68 8.67
C ALA A 73 16.53 -1.97 8.10
N ARG A 74 16.71 -0.97 7.24
CA ARG A 74 15.58 -0.28 6.57
C ARG A 74 14.77 -1.20 5.66
N ALA A 75 15.39 -2.20 5.06
CA ALA A 75 14.74 -3.15 4.15
C ALA A 75 14.14 -4.38 4.86
N SER A 76 14.40 -4.56 6.16
CA SER A 76 13.97 -5.72 6.95
C SER A 76 12.55 -5.58 7.52
N SER A 77 11.98 -4.37 7.53
CA SER A 77 10.62 -4.10 8.01
C SER A 77 9.86 -3.24 7.01
N ASP A 78 8.54 -3.26 7.06
CA ASP A 78 7.65 -2.39 6.30
C ASP A 78 6.86 -1.45 7.24
N PHE A 79 5.99 -0.60 6.67
CA PHE A 79 5.15 0.32 7.45
C PHE A 79 4.28 -0.38 8.50
N GLY A 80 3.88 -1.62 8.24
CA GLY A 80 3.06 -2.38 9.18
C GLY A 80 3.75 -2.75 10.48
N HIS A 81 5.08 -2.81 10.51
CA HIS A 81 5.89 -3.21 11.67
C HIS A 81 5.42 -4.52 12.36
N ILE A 82 4.83 -5.44 11.57
CA ILE A 82 4.31 -6.73 12.07
C ILE A 82 5.25 -7.87 11.69
N VAL A 83 5.85 -7.76 10.50
CA VAL A 83 6.76 -8.78 9.95
C VAL A 83 8.14 -8.18 9.83
N GLU A 84 9.12 -8.91 10.34
CA GLU A 84 10.53 -8.62 10.14
C GLU A 84 11.17 -9.74 9.32
N ALA A 85 11.85 -9.39 8.23
CA ALA A 85 12.51 -10.35 7.36
C ALA A 85 13.79 -9.75 6.76
N ILE A 86 14.93 -10.33 7.12
CA ILE A 86 16.25 -9.84 6.76
C ILE A 86 16.57 -10.25 5.32
N PRO A 87 16.79 -9.29 4.38
CA PRO A 87 17.29 -9.59 3.05
C PRO A 87 18.82 -9.84 3.07
N ASN A 88 19.34 -10.52 2.04
CA ASN A 88 20.78 -10.67 1.86
C ASN A 88 21.45 -9.41 1.27
N GLY A 89 20.67 -8.49 0.71
CA GLY A 89 21.15 -7.23 0.18
C GLY A 89 20.02 -6.33 -0.29
N VAL A 90 20.37 -5.07 -0.52
CA VAL A 90 19.49 -4.05 -1.09
C VAL A 90 20.12 -3.53 -2.37
N PHE A 91 19.42 -3.71 -3.47
CA PHE A 91 19.86 -3.27 -4.79
C PHE A 91 19.34 -1.87 -5.09
N HIS A 92 20.23 -0.98 -5.53
CA HIS A 92 19.92 0.40 -5.88
C HIS A 92 19.99 0.60 -7.40
N PRO A 93 18.92 0.32 -8.17
CA PRO A 93 18.89 0.55 -9.60
C PRO A 93 18.96 2.04 -9.94
N THR A 94 19.49 2.37 -11.12
CA THR A 94 19.45 3.72 -11.69
C THR A 94 18.56 3.80 -12.93
N SER A 95 18.15 2.62 -13.44
CA SER A 95 17.28 2.47 -14.60
C SER A 95 16.50 1.16 -14.55
N PRO A 96 15.41 1.03 -15.34
CA PRO A 96 14.72 -0.26 -15.51
C PRO A 96 15.63 -1.37 -16.07
N ALA A 97 16.65 -1.02 -16.87
CA ALA A 97 17.62 -2.00 -17.40
C ALA A 97 18.45 -2.66 -16.27
N ASP A 98 18.72 -1.95 -15.19
CA ASP A 98 19.41 -2.51 -14.02
C ASP A 98 18.56 -3.59 -13.33
N ILE A 99 17.23 -3.39 -13.29
CA ILE A 99 16.29 -4.39 -12.75
C ILE A 99 16.27 -5.64 -13.64
N VAL A 100 16.24 -5.45 -14.96
CA VAL A 100 16.39 -6.55 -15.94
C VAL A 100 17.67 -7.34 -15.66
N ALA A 101 18.80 -6.66 -15.52
CA ALA A 101 20.09 -7.30 -15.28
C ALA A 101 20.13 -8.06 -13.95
N LEU A 102 19.56 -7.50 -12.86
CA LEU A 102 19.47 -8.20 -11.56
C LEU A 102 18.61 -9.47 -11.65
N ILE A 103 17.45 -9.40 -12.30
CA ILE A 103 16.57 -10.57 -12.47
C ILE A 103 17.26 -11.64 -13.30
N ARG A 104 17.91 -11.27 -14.41
CA ARG A 104 18.68 -12.21 -15.23
C ARG A 104 19.85 -12.83 -14.46
N LEU A 105 20.53 -12.05 -13.63
CA LEU A 105 21.54 -12.57 -12.70
C LEU A 105 20.93 -13.61 -11.77
N SER A 106 19.77 -13.36 -11.18
CA SER A 106 19.11 -14.33 -10.30
C SER A 106 18.77 -15.63 -11.02
N ILE A 107 18.10 -15.56 -12.17
CA ILE A 107 17.62 -16.76 -12.88
C ILE A 107 18.76 -17.57 -13.51
N SER A 108 19.94 -16.96 -13.76
CA SER A 108 21.12 -17.66 -14.23
C SER A 108 21.80 -18.52 -13.15
N GLN A 109 21.45 -18.31 -11.87
CA GLN A 109 22.01 -19.10 -10.78
C GLN A 109 21.38 -20.50 -10.73
N PRO A 110 22.13 -21.55 -10.35
CA PRO A 110 21.57 -22.88 -10.10
C PRO A 110 20.42 -22.85 -9.08
N LYS A 111 20.55 -22.01 -8.06
CA LYS A 111 19.51 -21.68 -7.08
C LYS A 111 19.23 -20.17 -7.15
N PRO A 112 18.16 -19.75 -7.84
CA PRO A 112 17.80 -18.34 -7.94
C PRO A 112 17.53 -17.72 -6.57
N PHE A 113 17.92 -16.47 -6.40
CA PHE A 113 17.52 -15.68 -5.25
C PHE A 113 16.23 -14.90 -5.55
N ALA A 114 15.40 -14.74 -4.53
CA ALA A 114 14.16 -13.98 -4.67
C ALA A 114 14.45 -12.46 -4.70
N VAL A 115 13.57 -11.71 -5.36
CA VAL A 115 13.62 -10.25 -5.42
C VAL A 115 12.28 -9.63 -5.05
N ALA A 116 12.30 -8.54 -4.28
CA ALA A 116 11.10 -7.76 -3.94
C ALA A 116 11.32 -6.29 -4.29
N PRO A 117 10.53 -5.71 -5.22
CA PRO A 117 10.53 -4.27 -5.44
C PRO A 117 9.92 -3.56 -4.22
N ARG A 118 10.64 -2.55 -3.73
CA ARG A 118 10.23 -1.73 -2.59
C ARG A 118 10.22 -0.27 -2.97
N GLY A 119 9.03 0.34 -3.01
CA GLY A 119 8.86 1.79 -3.07
C GLY A 119 9.09 2.42 -1.68
N GLN A 120 8.06 2.99 -1.09
CA GLN A 120 8.14 3.54 0.27
C GLN A 120 8.07 2.47 1.38
N GLY A 121 7.88 1.20 1.03
CA GLY A 121 7.68 0.14 1.99
C GLY A 121 6.37 0.27 2.79
N HIS A 122 5.35 0.88 2.20
CA HIS A 122 4.06 1.16 2.85
C HIS A 122 3.11 -0.05 2.79
N SER A 123 3.65 -1.25 2.81
CA SER A 123 2.91 -2.49 3.02
C SER A 123 2.75 -2.77 4.52
N ALA A 124 1.75 -3.58 4.89
CA ALA A 124 1.40 -3.78 6.29
C ALA A 124 1.87 -5.12 6.88
N ARG A 125 2.25 -6.09 6.03
CA ARG A 125 2.54 -7.47 6.48
C ARG A 125 3.69 -8.12 5.72
N GLY A 126 4.74 -7.36 5.44
CA GLY A 126 5.95 -7.87 4.82
C GLY A 126 5.90 -8.04 3.30
N GLN A 127 4.88 -7.53 2.62
CA GLN A 127 4.70 -7.74 1.18
C GLN A 127 5.87 -7.18 0.34
N ALA A 128 6.52 -6.12 0.81
CA ALA A 128 7.69 -5.50 0.16
C ALA A 128 9.04 -6.06 0.66
N LEU A 129 9.03 -7.17 1.39
CA LEU A 129 10.24 -7.80 1.96
C LEU A 129 10.70 -8.98 1.11
N ALA A 130 12.01 -9.29 1.18
CA ALA A 130 12.64 -10.42 0.51
C ALA A 130 13.46 -11.24 1.51
N PRO A 131 12.86 -12.15 2.28
CA PRO A 131 13.60 -12.98 3.24
C PRO A 131 14.73 -13.74 2.57
N GLY A 132 16.00 -13.47 2.94
CA GLY A 132 17.18 -14.12 2.34
C GLY A 132 17.41 -13.82 0.84
N GLY A 133 16.61 -12.91 0.27
CA GLY A 133 16.72 -12.46 -1.13
C GLY A 133 17.29 -11.05 -1.24
N ILE A 134 16.98 -10.37 -2.34
CA ILE A 134 17.40 -8.99 -2.62
C ILE A 134 16.18 -8.09 -2.66
N VAL A 135 16.19 -7.01 -1.87
CA VAL A 135 15.21 -5.93 -1.99
C VAL A 135 15.69 -4.95 -3.05
N ILE A 136 14.84 -4.62 -4.01
CA ILE A 136 15.10 -3.57 -5.01
C ILE A 136 14.56 -2.24 -4.46
N ASP A 137 15.45 -1.33 -4.08
CA ASP A 137 15.05 0.02 -3.63
C ASP A 137 14.68 0.88 -4.85
N MET A 138 13.39 0.86 -5.21
CA MET A 138 12.86 1.61 -6.35
C MET A 138 13.09 3.13 -6.21
N ARG A 139 13.22 3.64 -4.98
CA ARG A 139 13.45 5.09 -4.73
C ARG A 139 14.76 5.58 -5.30
N SER A 140 15.74 4.70 -5.50
CA SER A 140 17.05 5.03 -6.09
C SER A 140 16.97 5.51 -7.54
N MET A 141 15.88 5.17 -8.25
CA MET A 141 15.59 5.64 -9.61
C MET A 141 14.83 6.97 -9.64
N ARG A 142 14.33 7.44 -8.48
CA ARG A 142 13.48 8.64 -8.43
C ARG A 142 14.25 9.89 -8.81
N ARG A 143 13.91 10.44 -9.96
CA ARG A 143 14.39 11.72 -10.48
C ARG A 143 13.19 12.56 -10.89
N GLY A 144 13.31 13.89 -10.82
CA GLY A 144 12.20 14.80 -11.05
C GLY A 144 11.69 14.87 -12.49
N ASP A 145 12.36 14.23 -13.43
CA ASP A 145 12.08 14.26 -14.86
C ASP A 145 11.31 13.02 -15.40
N HIS A 146 10.92 12.10 -14.52
CA HIS A 146 10.19 10.88 -14.92
C HIS A 146 8.66 11.06 -14.98
N VAL A 147 8.19 12.27 -15.27
CA VAL A 147 6.78 12.57 -15.55
C VAL A 147 6.72 13.35 -16.86
N SER A 148 6.13 12.75 -17.88
CA SER A 148 5.86 13.42 -19.16
C SER A 148 4.39 13.34 -19.51
N MET A 149 3.86 14.36 -20.22
CA MET A 149 2.41 14.50 -20.42
C MET A 149 2.03 14.80 -21.85
N SER A 150 0.81 14.39 -22.21
CA SER A 150 0.09 14.90 -23.36
C SER A 150 -1.18 15.60 -22.91
N SER A 151 -1.20 16.92 -22.98
CA SER A 151 -2.38 17.71 -22.65
C SER A 151 -3.52 17.54 -23.66
N GLU A 152 -3.21 17.22 -24.91
CA GLU A 152 -4.20 16.95 -25.95
C GLU A 152 -4.90 15.61 -25.76
N GLN A 153 -4.15 14.58 -25.33
CA GLN A 153 -4.65 13.22 -25.15
C GLN A 153 -5.02 12.89 -23.70
N LEU A 154 -4.82 13.85 -22.79
CA LEU A 154 -5.14 13.75 -21.36
C LEU A 154 -4.54 12.51 -20.68
N TRP A 155 -3.24 12.31 -20.84
CA TRP A 155 -2.49 11.27 -20.12
C TRP A 155 -1.12 11.77 -19.64
N ALA A 156 -0.57 11.07 -18.66
CA ALA A 156 0.82 11.20 -18.22
C ALA A 156 1.52 9.85 -18.24
N ASP A 157 2.76 9.82 -18.76
CA ASP A 157 3.72 8.73 -18.52
C ASP A 157 4.49 9.04 -17.25
N VAL A 158 4.43 8.13 -16.28
CA VAL A 158 5.04 8.29 -14.96
C VAL A 158 5.87 7.07 -14.61
N GLY A 159 7.06 7.28 -14.04
CA GLY A 159 7.89 6.21 -13.52
C GLY A 159 7.21 5.47 -12.37
N GLY A 160 7.39 4.15 -12.31
CA GLY A 160 6.80 3.33 -11.23
C GLY A 160 7.31 3.69 -9.83
N GLU A 161 8.47 4.32 -9.73
CA GLU A 161 9.12 4.81 -8.50
C GLU A 161 8.62 6.18 -8.05
N GLN A 162 7.92 6.95 -8.91
CA GLN A 162 7.41 8.27 -8.56
C GLN A 162 6.36 8.19 -7.46
N LEU A 163 6.33 9.20 -6.60
CA LEU A 163 5.25 9.33 -5.61
C LEU A 163 4.04 10.03 -6.23
N TRP A 164 2.86 9.65 -5.80
CA TRP A 164 1.64 10.30 -6.27
C TRP A 164 1.60 11.81 -5.97
N ILE A 165 2.25 12.27 -4.88
CA ILE A 165 2.37 13.70 -4.59
C ILE A 165 3.23 14.43 -5.63
N ASP A 166 4.30 13.80 -6.15
CA ASP A 166 5.15 14.37 -7.19
C ASP A 166 4.39 14.42 -8.53
N VAL A 167 3.62 13.35 -8.82
CA VAL A 167 2.73 13.31 -10.00
C VAL A 167 1.67 14.41 -9.93
N LEU A 168 1.06 14.63 -8.76
CA LEU A 168 0.11 15.72 -8.54
C LEU A 168 0.73 17.07 -8.88
N HIS A 169 1.88 17.39 -8.30
CA HIS A 169 2.52 18.69 -8.55
C HIS A 169 2.91 18.88 -10.01
N ALA A 170 3.52 17.85 -10.64
CA ALA A 170 3.92 17.93 -12.04
C ALA A 170 2.71 18.11 -12.99
N THR A 171 1.60 17.41 -12.75
CA THR A 171 0.40 17.52 -13.60
C THR A 171 -0.33 18.85 -13.41
N LEU A 172 -0.34 19.39 -12.18
CA LEU A 172 -0.95 20.68 -11.89
C LEU A 172 -0.26 21.86 -12.58
N GLU A 173 1.04 21.79 -12.89
CA GLU A 173 1.74 22.82 -13.69
C GLU A 173 1.11 23.00 -15.08
N HIS A 174 0.39 21.96 -15.56
CA HIS A 174 -0.33 21.95 -16.83
C HIS A 174 -1.85 22.09 -16.67
N GLY A 175 -2.34 22.36 -15.46
CA GLY A 175 -3.78 22.44 -15.18
C GLY A 175 -4.51 21.10 -15.27
N LEU A 176 -3.79 19.98 -15.14
CA LEU A 176 -4.29 18.62 -15.23
C LEU A 176 -4.06 17.86 -13.91
N ALA A 177 -4.82 16.79 -13.71
CA ALA A 177 -4.64 15.88 -12.58
C ALA A 177 -5.10 14.45 -12.95
N PRO A 178 -4.52 13.40 -12.37
CA PRO A 178 -5.10 12.06 -12.37
C PRO A 178 -6.55 12.05 -11.86
N ARG A 179 -7.40 11.23 -12.49
CA ARG A 179 -8.82 11.11 -12.13
C ARG A 179 -9.07 10.45 -10.81
N MET A 180 -8.15 9.61 -10.37
CA MET A 180 -8.30 8.77 -9.19
C MET A 180 -7.09 8.87 -8.27
N TRP A 181 -7.33 9.04 -6.98
CA TRP A 181 -6.32 9.21 -5.94
C TRP A 181 -6.53 8.22 -4.80
N THR A 182 -5.42 7.80 -4.18
CA THR A 182 -5.46 7.21 -2.84
C THR A 182 -5.41 8.32 -1.81
N ASP A 183 -5.85 8.08 -0.57
CA ASP A 183 -5.83 9.08 0.49
C ASP A 183 -4.44 9.51 0.92
N TYR A 184 -3.46 8.63 0.80
CA TYR A 184 -2.07 8.90 1.11
C TYR A 184 -1.24 8.97 -0.18
N LEU A 185 -0.68 10.16 -0.46
CA LEU A 185 0.01 10.41 -1.73
C LEU A 185 1.53 10.16 -1.68
N ARG A 186 2.11 9.87 -0.51
CA ARG A 186 3.55 9.60 -0.39
C ARG A 186 3.88 8.13 -0.55
N ILE A 187 3.17 7.46 -1.48
CA ILE A 187 3.40 6.08 -1.92
C ILE A 187 3.66 6.07 -3.42
N THR A 188 4.36 5.02 -3.89
CA THR A 188 4.80 4.95 -5.28
C THR A 188 3.69 4.50 -6.22
N VAL A 189 3.73 4.99 -7.45
CA VAL A 189 2.82 4.60 -8.54
C VAL A 189 2.84 3.08 -8.75
N GLY A 190 4.01 2.47 -8.96
CA GLY A 190 4.11 1.02 -9.17
C GLY A 190 3.59 0.19 -8.00
N GLY A 191 3.79 0.65 -6.76
CA GLY A 191 3.28 -0.02 -5.56
C GLY A 191 1.76 -0.01 -5.48
N THR A 192 1.10 1.13 -5.72
CA THR A 192 -0.36 1.22 -5.70
C THR A 192 -1.00 0.46 -6.86
N LEU A 193 -0.45 0.57 -8.07
CA LEU A 193 -0.96 -0.15 -9.24
C LEU A 193 -0.79 -1.67 -9.14
N SER A 194 0.21 -2.15 -8.37
CA SER A 194 0.35 -3.57 -8.05
C SER A 194 -0.74 -4.08 -7.08
N ASN A 195 -1.47 -3.19 -6.40
CA ASN A 195 -2.52 -3.53 -5.43
C ASN A 195 -3.93 -3.14 -5.88
N GLY A 196 -4.13 -1.93 -6.39
CA GLY A 196 -5.44 -1.43 -6.82
C GLY A 196 -5.50 0.09 -6.81
N GLY A 197 -5.17 0.73 -5.70
CA GLY A 197 -5.26 2.18 -5.53
C GLY A 197 -6.71 2.63 -5.38
N ILE A 198 -7.25 2.60 -4.16
CA ILE A 198 -8.64 2.95 -3.83
C ILE A 198 -8.68 4.23 -3.01
N GLY A 199 -9.68 5.05 -3.23
CA GLY A 199 -10.03 6.27 -2.49
C GLY A 199 -11.42 6.72 -2.85
N GLY A 200 -11.86 7.83 -2.32
CA GLY A 200 -13.24 8.28 -2.37
C GLY A 200 -13.79 8.67 -3.75
N GLN A 201 -12.96 8.72 -4.81
CA GLN A 201 -13.41 8.93 -6.20
C GLN A 201 -13.72 7.61 -6.90
N ALA A 202 -13.46 6.44 -6.25
CA ALA A 202 -13.56 5.13 -6.89
C ALA A 202 -14.97 4.80 -7.40
N PHE A 203 -16.01 5.33 -6.80
CA PHE A 203 -17.39 5.14 -7.24
C PHE A 203 -17.67 5.74 -8.63
N ARG A 204 -16.86 6.75 -9.07
CA ARG A 204 -16.99 7.39 -10.39
C ARG A 204 -16.00 6.85 -11.41
N HIS A 205 -14.76 6.63 -11.00
CA HIS A 205 -13.63 6.38 -11.89
C HIS A 205 -13.07 4.95 -11.76
N GLY A 206 -13.63 4.13 -10.87
CA GLY A 206 -12.98 2.88 -10.47
C GLY A 206 -11.70 3.14 -9.67
N PRO A 207 -10.95 2.10 -9.26
CA PRO A 207 -9.64 2.24 -8.64
C PRO A 207 -8.60 2.82 -9.60
N GLN A 208 -7.41 3.19 -9.09
CA GLN A 208 -6.33 3.72 -9.95
C GLN A 208 -6.00 2.78 -11.12
N ILE A 209 -6.03 1.46 -10.90
CA ILE A 209 -5.77 0.46 -11.94
C ILE A 209 -6.76 0.53 -13.13
N SER A 210 -7.97 1.07 -12.94
CA SER A 210 -8.95 1.28 -14.02
C SER A 210 -8.62 2.50 -14.90
N ASN A 211 -7.67 3.34 -14.47
CA ASN A 211 -7.28 4.58 -15.14
C ASN A 211 -5.88 4.51 -15.77
N VAL A 212 -5.44 3.31 -16.11
CA VAL A 212 -4.15 3.04 -16.75
C VAL A 212 -4.37 2.63 -18.20
N HIS A 213 -3.62 3.25 -19.12
CA HIS A 213 -3.67 2.97 -20.55
C HIS A 213 -2.57 2.00 -21.02
N GLU A 214 -1.38 2.07 -20.38
CA GLU A 214 -0.20 1.32 -20.81
C GLU A 214 0.75 1.15 -19.63
N LEU A 215 1.50 0.05 -19.60
CA LEU A 215 2.56 -0.22 -18.61
C LEU A 215 3.84 -0.65 -19.30
N ASP A 216 5.00 -0.31 -18.68
CA ASP A 216 6.24 -1.04 -18.86
C ASP A 216 6.49 -1.91 -17.64
N VAL A 217 6.65 -3.21 -17.88
CA VAL A 217 6.78 -4.22 -16.83
C VAL A 217 8.04 -5.05 -17.07
N VAL A 218 8.87 -5.17 -16.05
CA VAL A 218 9.99 -6.12 -16.05
C VAL A 218 9.52 -7.42 -15.42
N THR A 219 9.44 -8.49 -16.23
CA THR A 219 8.96 -9.81 -15.81
C THR A 219 10.00 -10.58 -14.97
N GLY A 220 9.61 -11.68 -14.34
CA GLY A 220 10.52 -12.61 -13.67
C GLY A 220 11.44 -13.39 -14.61
N MET A 221 11.31 -13.20 -15.94
CA MET A 221 12.24 -13.68 -16.96
C MET A 221 13.33 -12.64 -17.28
N GLY A 222 13.28 -11.44 -16.68
CA GLY A 222 14.17 -10.35 -17.02
C GLY A 222 13.91 -9.78 -18.41
N GLU A 223 12.63 -9.76 -18.82
CA GLU A 223 12.16 -9.13 -20.06
C GLU A 223 11.42 -7.85 -19.68
N MET A 224 11.72 -6.76 -20.36
CA MET A 224 10.96 -5.52 -20.25
C MET A 224 9.92 -5.47 -21.37
N ILE A 225 8.66 -5.48 -21.01
CA ILE A 225 7.52 -5.56 -21.94
C ILE A 225 6.63 -4.34 -21.76
N THR A 226 6.36 -3.62 -22.85
CA THR A 226 5.31 -2.60 -22.91
C THR A 226 3.99 -3.27 -23.24
N CYS A 227 3.01 -3.18 -22.34
CA CYS A 227 1.72 -3.83 -22.44
C CYS A 227 0.54 -2.86 -22.22
N SER A 228 -0.60 -3.18 -22.83
CA SER A 228 -1.84 -2.40 -22.76
C SER A 228 -3.05 -3.33 -22.86
N PRO A 229 -4.30 -2.84 -22.76
CA PRO A 229 -5.49 -3.67 -22.99
C PRO A 229 -5.49 -4.38 -24.34
N ASP A 230 -4.82 -3.80 -25.36
CA ASP A 230 -4.81 -4.31 -26.74
C ASP A 230 -3.49 -5.02 -27.13
N LYS A 231 -2.43 -4.85 -26.31
CA LYS A 231 -1.11 -5.43 -26.57
C LYS A 231 -0.58 -6.10 -25.32
N ASP A 232 -0.21 -7.39 -25.41
CA ASP A 232 0.22 -8.20 -24.26
C ASP A 232 -0.76 -8.07 -23.08
N SER A 233 -2.06 -8.10 -23.40
CA SER A 233 -3.16 -7.80 -22.49
C SER A 233 -3.18 -8.72 -21.26
N ASP A 234 -2.74 -9.98 -21.40
CA ASP A 234 -2.61 -10.90 -20.27
C ASP A 234 -1.62 -10.38 -19.21
N LEU A 235 -0.49 -9.79 -19.64
CA LEU A 235 0.48 -9.19 -18.72
C LEU A 235 -0.06 -7.89 -18.13
N PHE A 236 -0.69 -7.06 -18.94
CA PHE A 236 -1.29 -5.80 -18.50
C PHE A 236 -2.27 -6.02 -17.34
N PHE A 237 -3.27 -6.89 -17.54
CA PHE A 237 -4.25 -7.21 -16.51
C PHE A 237 -3.67 -8.07 -15.37
N ALA A 238 -2.58 -8.81 -15.60
CA ALA A 238 -1.89 -9.54 -14.54
C ALA A 238 -1.11 -8.59 -13.61
N ALA A 239 -0.41 -7.60 -14.16
CA ALA A 239 0.41 -6.66 -13.39
C ALA A 239 -0.45 -5.71 -12.54
N LEU A 240 -1.56 -5.21 -13.12
CA LEU A 240 -2.53 -4.37 -12.41
C LEU A 240 -3.24 -5.16 -11.32
N GLY A 241 -2.98 -4.80 -10.08
CA GLY A 241 -3.49 -5.52 -8.92
C GLY A 241 -2.90 -6.93 -8.73
N GLY A 242 -1.82 -7.27 -9.43
CA GLY A 242 -1.19 -8.58 -9.40
C GLY A 242 -0.30 -8.86 -8.20
N LEU A 243 -0.29 -7.98 -7.20
CA LEU A 243 0.48 -8.09 -5.96
C LEU A 243 1.99 -8.31 -6.21
N GLY A 244 2.51 -7.75 -7.32
CA GLY A 244 3.91 -7.87 -7.72
C GLY A 244 4.34 -9.26 -8.19
N GLN A 245 3.40 -10.19 -8.44
CA GLN A 245 3.72 -11.60 -8.75
C GLN A 245 4.16 -11.83 -10.20
N PHE A 246 3.85 -10.91 -11.12
CA PHE A 246 4.01 -11.11 -12.56
C PHE A 246 5.04 -10.19 -13.19
N GLY A 247 5.50 -9.19 -12.45
CA GLY A 247 6.52 -8.25 -12.90
C GLY A 247 6.64 -7.03 -12.00
N VAL A 248 7.69 -6.25 -12.26
CA VAL A 248 7.94 -4.94 -11.63
C VAL A 248 7.46 -3.86 -12.58
N ILE A 249 6.48 -3.06 -12.15
CA ILE A 249 5.98 -1.91 -12.93
C ILE A 249 7.03 -0.80 -12.85
N THR A 250 7.60 -0.45 -14.00
CA THR A 250 8.64 0.59 -14.12
C THR A 250 8.13 1.88 -14.74
N ARG A 251 7.04 1.83 -15.52
CA ARG A 251 6.32 3.00 -16.06
C ARG A 251 4.83 2.70 -16.15
N ALA A 252 4.02 3.71 -15.96
CA ALA A 252 2.58 3.66 -16.24
C ALA A 252 2.13 4.90 -17.03
N ARG A 253 1.29 4.70 -18.04
CA ARG A 253 0.53 5.76 -18.70
C ARG A 253 -0.83 5.87 -18.06
N ILE A 254 -1.07 6.97 -17.35
CA ILE A 254 -2.27 7.20 -16.54
C ILE A 254 -3.17 8.26 -17.18
N ALA A 255 -4.50 8.07 -17.04
CA ALA A 255 -5.50 9.02 -17.49
C ALA A 255 -5.49 10.30 -16.65
N LEU A 256 -5.60 11.44 -17.31
CA LEU A 256 -5.73 12.76 -16.69
C LEU A 256 -7.09 13.39 -17.01
N GLU A 257 -7.43 14.43 -16.25
CA GLU A 257 -8.55 15.33 -16.50
C GLU A 257 -8.16 16.77 -16.11
N PRO A 258 -8.94 17.79 -16.52
CA PRO A 258 -8.75 19.16 -16.04
C PRO A 258 -8.80 19.21 -14.51
N ALA A 259 -7.75 19.77 -13.90
CA ALA A 259 -7.65 19.85 -12.44
C ALA A 259 -8.59 20.90 -11.86
N PRO A 260 -9.32 20.60 -10.77
CA PRO A 260 -10.00 21.60 -9.98
C PRO A 260 -9.00 22.45 -9.20
N LYS A 261 -9.38 23.70 -8.91
CA LYS A 261 -8.55 24.60 -8.10
C LYS A 261 -8.86 24.48 -6.61
N ARG A 262 -10.13 24.29 -6.29
CA ARG A 262 -10.63 24.32 -4.91
C ARG A 262 -11.61 23.18 -4.63
N VAL A 263 -11.82 22.96 -3.34
CA VAL A 263 -12.66 21.88 -2.83
C VAL A 263 -13.50 22.40 -1.67
N LEU A 264 -14.81 22.27 -1.77
CA LEU A 264 -15.66 22.28 -0.58
C LEU A 264 -15.60 20.89 0.05
N TRP A 265 -14.82 20.79 1.12
CA TRP A 265 -14.64 19.58 1.90
C TRP A 265 -15.66 19.55 3.03
N VAL A 266 -16.50 18.53 3.04
CA VAL A 266 -17.70 18.44 3.88
C VAL A 266 -17.63 17.19 4.76
N ARG A 267 -18.03 17.33 6.03
CA ARG A 267 -18.33 16.16 6.88
C ARG A 267 -19.70 16.34 7.49
N VAL A 268 -20.56 15.33 7.36
CA VAL A 268 -21.89 15.27 7.98
C VAL A 268 -21.96 14.09 8.95
N ALA A 269 -22.58 14.30 10.12
CA ALA A 269 -22.61 13.32 11.20
C ALA A 269 -23.96 12.60 11.28
N TYR A 270 -23.89 11.29 11.60
CA TYR A 270 -25.04 10.40 11.79
C TYR A 270 -24.96 9.72 13.15
N ALA A 271 -26.14 9.51 13.76
CA ALA A 271 -26.26 8.80 15.02
C ALA A 271 -26.49 7.29 14.85
N ASP A 272 -26.89 6.84 13.67
CA ASP A 272 -27.19 5.44 13.36
C ASP A 272 -26.57 5.00 12.03
N VAL A 273 -26.35 3.69 11.89
CA VAL A 273 -25.70 3.10 10.72
C VAL A 273 -26.61 3.04 9.50
N GLU A 274 -27.92 2.94 9.69
CA GLU A 274 -28.89 2.78 8.59
C GLU A 274 -28.98 4.06 7.76
N SER A 275 -29.19 5.21 8.42
CA SER A 275 -29.18 6.53 7.77
C SER A 275 -27.83 6.79 7.09
N PHE A 276 -26.71 6.46 7.77
CA PHE A 276 -25.37 6.64 7.25
C PHE A 276 -25.11 5.82 5.96
N THR A 277 -25.45 4.54 5.93
CA THR A 277 -25.23 3.69 4.75
C THR A 277 -26.21 4.03 3.62
N SER A 278 -27.47 4.34 3.94
CA SER A 278 -28.47 4.77 2.96
C SER A 278 -28.03 6.04 2.21
N ASP A 279 -27.51 7.02 2.93
CA ASP A 279 -27.03 8.26 2.33
C ASP A 279 -25.73 8.06 1.52
N GLN A 280 -24.82 7.16 1.95
CA GLN A 280 -23.67 6.80 1.13
C GLN A 280 -24.10 6.20 -0.22
N GLU A 281 -25.07 5.28 -0.21
CA GLU A 281 -25.62 4.68 -1.43
C GLU A 281 -26.33 5.71 -2.31
N LEU A 282 -27.11 6.62 -1.73
CA LEU A 282 -27.71 7.73 -2.45
C LEU A 282 -26.65 8.59 -3.15
N LEU A 283 -25.59 8.97 -2.43
CA LEU A 283 -24.53 9.84 -2.96
C LEU A 283 -23.78 9.19 -4.13
N ILE A 284 -23.41 7.91 -4.04
CA ILE A 284 -22.71 7.22 -5.12
C ILE A 284 -23.61 6.88 -6.32
N SER A 285 -24.94 6.83 -6.13
CA SER A 285 -25.89 6.57 -7.22
C SER A 285 -26.14 7.77 -8.13
N LYS A 286 -25.75 8.99 -7.69
CA LYS A 286 -25.97 10.21 -8.47
C LYS A 286 -25.09 10.23 -9.73
N PRO A 287 -25.68 10.41 -10.94
CA PRO A 287 -24.92 10.45 -12.18
C PRO A 287 -23.89 11.59 -12.17
N ALA A 288 -22.68 11.34 -12.64
CA ALA A 288 -21.65 12.38 -12.82
C ALA A 288 -22.13 13.54 -13.70
N SER A 289 -22.97 13.24 -14.71
CA SER A 289 -23.55 14.23 -15.63
C SER A 289 -24.53 15.20 -14.98
N SER A 290 -25.09 14.88 -13.79
CA SER A 290 -26.03 15.77 -13.12
C SER A 290 -25.36 16.98 -12.47
N GLY A 291 -24.05 16.92 -12.21
CA GLY A 291 -23.30 17.95 -11.47
C GLY A 291 -23.86 18.26 -10.08
N SER A 292 -24.69 17.34 -9.53
CA SER A 292 -25.43 17.51 -8.26
C SER A 292 -24.94 16.62 -7.13
N GLY A 293 -23.89 15.80 -7.34
CA GLY A 293 -23.30 14.93 -6.34
C GLY A 293 -21.91 15.38 -5.89
N PHE A 294 -21.37 14.71 -4.89
CA PHE A 294 -19.97 14.84 -4.52
C PHE A 294 -19.04 14.23 -5.57
N ASP A 295 -17.82 14.77 -5.68
CA ASP A 295 -16.73 14.21 -6.50
C ASP A 295 -15.91 13.17 -5.73
N TYR A 296 -16.02 13.19 -4.41
CA TYR A 296 -15.37 12.30 -3.46
C TYR A 296 -16.37 11.91 -2.36
N VAL A 297 -16.44 10.64 -2.02
CA VAL A 297 -17.30 10.13 -0.92
C VAL A 297 -16.55 9.06 -0.14
N GLU A 298 -16.43 9.26 1.17
CA GLU A 298 -15.97 8.26 2.13
C GLU A 298 -16.87 8.21 3.35
N GLY A 299 -16.91 7.05 4.00
CA GLY A 299 -17.52 6.86 5.30
C GLY A 299 -16.48 6.69 6.40
N GLN A 300 -16.73 7.25 7.56
CA GLN A 300 -15.89 7.07 8.74
C GLN A 300 -16.75 6.65 9.93
N VAL A 301 -16.24 5.73 10.74
CA VAL A 301 -16.87 5.32 12.01
C VAL A 301 -15.91 5.62 13.15
N GLN A 302 -16.33 6.45 14.09
CA GLN A 302 -15.53 6.83 15.24
C GLN A 302 -16.19 6.35 16.53
N MET A 303 -15.47 5.52 17.29
CA MET A 303 -15.95 5.04 18.59
C MET A 303 -15.91 6.17 19.63
N ASN A 304 -16.91 6.22 20.54
CA ASN A 304 -17.03 7.25 21.56
C ASN A 304 -15.74 7.49 22.35
N ARG A 305 -15.06 6.43 22.80
CA ARG A 305 -13.79 6.51 23.54
C ARG A 305 -12.63 7.15 22.75
N THR A 306 -12.74 7.25 21.43
CA THR A 306 -11.70 7.82 20.57
C THR A 306 -12.03 9.23 20.08
N LEU A 307 -13.19 9.79 20.42
CA LEU A 307 -13.57 11.17 20.08
C LEU A 307 -12.63 12.19 20.73
N THR A 308 -12.23 11.93 21.98
CA THR A 308 -11.28 12.76 22.73
C THR A 308 -9.82 12.40 22.44
N GLU A 309 -9.56 11.17 21.96
CA GLU A 309 -8.24 10.63 21.66
C GLU A 309 -7.97 10.55 20.14
N GLY A 310 -9.00 10.79 19.32
CA GLY A 310 -9.03 10.53 17.87
C GLY A 310 -8.16 11.48 17.08
N ARG A 311 -6.92 11.09 16.90
CA ARG A 311 -5.83 11.85 16.26
C ARG A 311 -6.00 12.04 14.75
N ARG A 312 -6.78 11.20 14.06
CA ARG A 312 -7.01 11.29 12.60
C ARG A 312 -8.13 12.24 12.18
N SER A 313 -9.12 12.49 13.05
CA SER A 313 -10.21 13.45 12.77
C SER A 313 -9.90 14.88 13.18
N SER A 314 -8.87 15.09 14.01
CA SER A 314 -8.57 16.36 14.68
C SER A 314 -8.12 17.48 13.75
N SER A 315 -7.67 17.18 12.52
CA SER A 315 -7.25 18.22 11.58
C SER A 315 -8.41 18.89 10.82
N PHE A 316 -9.57 18.23 10.75
CA PHE A 316 -10.76 18.78 10.11
C PHE A 316 -11.59 19.61 11.07
N PHE A 317 -11.88 19.06 12.25
CA PHE A 317 -12.77 19.73 13.22
C PHE A 317 -12.02 20.74 14.09
N SER A 318 -12.67 21.88 14.36
CA SER A 318 -12.25 22.79 15.42
C SER A 318 -12.55 22.21 16.80
N ALA A 319 -11.94 22.76 17.86
CA ALA A 319 -12.19 22.31 19.22
C ALA A 319 -13.68 22.43 19.62
N SER A 320 -14.35 23.51 19.22
CA SER A 320 -15.78 23.71 19.50
C SER A 320 -16.68 22.71 18.77
N GLU A 321 -16.30 22.30 17.55
CA GLU A 321 -17.05 21.29 16.80
C GLU A 321 -16.85 19.88 17.41
N LEU A 322 -15.64 19.58 17.91
CA LEU A 322 -15.38 18.35 18.66
C LEU A 322 -16.22 18.29 19.96
N ASP A 323 -16.36 19.42 20.67
CA ASP A 323 -17.22 19.49 21.85
C ASP A 323 -18.71 19.28 21.50
N GLN A 324 -19.18 19.81 20.37
CA GLN A 324 -20.53 19.56 19.87
C GLN A 324 -20.76 18.09 19.54
N LEU A 325 -19.79 17.43 18.87
CA LEU A 325 -19.85 16.01 18.55
C LEU A 325 -19.80 15.13 19.80
N ALA A 326 -18.97 15.48 20.79
CA ALA A 326 -18.93 14.78 22.06
C ALA A 326 -20.27 14.87 22.81
N LYS A 327 -20.92 16.05 22.78
CA LYS A 327 -22.26 16.23 23.32
C LYS A 327 -23.32 15.40 22.60
N LEU A 328 -23.30 15.35 21.26
CA LEU A 328 -24.19 14.50 20.46
C LEU A 328 -24.13 13.04 20.91
N VAL A 329 -22.92 12.51 21.09
CA VAL A 329 -22.71 11.12 21.55
C VAL A 329 -23.29 10.89 22.94
N LEU A 330 -23.10 11.84 23.86
CA LEU A 330 -23.68 11.76 25.21
C LEU A 330 -25.20 11.80 25.17
N ASP A 331 -25.78 12.71 24.38
CA ASP A 331 -27.24 12.92 24.30
C ASP A 331 -27.95 11.73 23.64
N THR A 332 -27.32 11.08 22.67
CA THR A 332 -27.87 9.89 21.98
C THR A 332 -27.57 8.56 22.69
N GLY A 333 -26.62 8.55 23.64
CA GLY A 333 -26.14 7.31 24.26
C GLY A 333 -25.45 6.36 23.30
N SER A 334 -25.05 6.84 22.11
CA SER A 334 -24.42 6.03 21.07
C SER A 334 -23.00 5.62 21.46
N THR A 335 -22.58 4.41 21.07
CA THR A 335 -21.20 3.93 21.25
C THR A 335 -20.27 4.38 20.12
N ALA A 336 -20.83 4.87 19.02
CA ALA A 336 -20.10 5.34 17.85
C ALA A 336 -20.83 6.52 17.19
N ILE A 337 -20.08 7.35 16.48
CA ILE A 337 -20.60 8.34 15.55
C ILE A 337 -20.13 7.99 14.15
N TYR A 338 -20.99 8.22 13.17
CA TYR A 338 -20.70 7.95 11.78
C TYR A 338 -20.58 9.28 11.03
N TYR A 339 -19.65 9.38 10.09
CA TYR A 339 -19.47 10.56 9.26
C TYR A 339 -19.45 10.16 7.80
N ILE A 340 -20.16 10.89 6.95
CA ILE A 340 -19.83 10.94 5.53
C ILE A 340 -18.88 12.11 5.32
N GLU A 341 -17.73 11.80 4.72
CA GLU A 341 -16.79 12.77 4.19
C GLU A 341 -17.05 12.91 2.70
N GLY A 342 -17.44 14.09 2.28
CA GLY A 342 -17.70 14.43 0.89
C GLY A 342 -16.83 15.58 0.41
N ALA A 343 -16.63 15.67 -0.90
CA ALA A 343 -16.00 16.83 -1.50
C ALA A 343 -16.68 17.21 -2.81
N MET A 344 -16.88 18.53 -3.01
CA MET A 344 -17.25 19.10 -4.30
C MET A 344 -16.08 19.88 -4.85
N TYR A 345 -15.63 19.50 -6.06
CA TYR A 345 -14.55 20.15 -6.78
C TYR A 345 -15.08 21.31 -7.60
N TYR A 346 -14.36 22.43 -7.60
CA TYR A 346 -14.79 23.59 -8.35
C TYR A 346 -13.63 24.48 -8.83
N ASN A 347 -13.92 25.31 -9.80
CA ASN A 347 -13.04 26.32 -10.39
C ASN A 347 -13.69 27.70 -10.31
N ASP A 348 -12.99 28.74 -10.78
CA ASP A 348 -13.45 30.14 -10.70
C ASP A 348 -14.79 30.35 -11.43
N ASP A 349 -15.05 29.64 -12.52
CA ASP A 349 -16.28 29.68 -13.31
C ASP A 349 -17.49 29.03 -12.63
N THR A 350 -17.23 28.07 -11.74
CA THR A 350 -18.26 27.32 -10.98
C THR A 350 -18.42 27.80 -9.54
N ALA A 351 -17.52 28.67 -9.05
CA ALA A 351 -17.48 29.15 -7.68
C ALA A 351 -18.80 29.81 -7.21
N SER A 352 -19.49 30.54 -8.11
CA SER A 352 -20.75 31.22 -7.78
C SER A 352 -21.92 30.26 -7.52
N SER A 353 -21.86 29.01 -7.99
CA SER A 353 -22.94 28.02 -7.90
C SER A 353 -22.66 26.87 -6.94
N VAL A 354 -21.40 26.67 -6.52
CA VAL A 354 -21.01 25.47 -5.75
C VAL A 354 -21.68 25.40 -4.38
N ASN A 355 -21.80 26.53 -3.67
CA ASN A 355 -22.49 26.55 -2.35
C ASN A 355 -23.97 26.19 -2.48
N GLN A 356 -24.67 26.71 -3.49
CA GLN A 356 -26.08 26.38 -3.72
C GLN A 356 -26.26 24.90 -4.09
N LYS A 357 -25.31 24.32 -4.85
CA LYS A 357 -25.31 22.88 -5.14
C LYS A 357 -25.12 22.06 -3.88
N LEU A 358 -24.20 22.48 -3.01
CA LEU A 358 -23.97 21.82 -1.73
C LEU A 358 -25.23 21.89 -0.83
N GLU A 359 -25.84 23.06 -0.67
CA GLU A 359 -27.05 23.22 0.12
C GLU A 359 -28.16 22.26 -0.34
N ARG A 360 -28.45 22.22 -1.64
CA ARG A 360 -29.45 21.30 -2.20
C ARG A 360 -29.10 19.83 -1.97
N LEU A 361 -27.80 19.46 -2.08
CA LEU A 361 -27.39 18.10 -1.81
C LEU A 361 -27.59 17.71 -0.35
N LEU A 362 -27.24 18.62 0.59
CA LEU A 362 -27.40 18.38 2.01
C LEU A 362 -28.87 18.27 2.44
N GLU A 363 -29.81 18.96 1.74
CA GLU A 363 -31.26 18.84 1.96
C GLU A 363 -31.81 17.43 1.65
N GLU A 364 -31.12 16.67 0.83
CA GLU A 364 -31.50 15.28 0.48
C GLU A 364 -30.99 14.22 1.46
N LEU A 365 -30.10 14.59 2.40
CA LEU A 365 -29.44 13.67 3.31
C LEU A 365 -30.10 13.63 4.70
N ASN A 366 -29.99 12.47 5.36
CA ASN A 366 -30.62 12.18 6.65
C ASN A 366 -29.65 12.35 7.84
N PHE A 367 -28.63 13.18 7.71
CA PHE A 367 -27.67 13.44 8.80
C PHE A 367 -28.34 14.20 9.98
N VAL A 368 -27.66 14.21 11.14
CA VAL A 368 -28.16 14.90 12.33
C VAL A 368 -28.23 16.42 12.07
N PRO A 369 -29.42 17.06 12.19
CA PRO A 369 -29.57 18.49 11.93
C PRO A 369 -28.56 19.35 12.72
N GLY A 370 -27.88 20.27 12.02
CA GLY A 370 -26.84 21.12 12.61
C GLY A 370 -25.43 20.51 12.67
N PHE A 371 -25.25 19.28 12.19
CA PHE A 371 -23.96 18.58 12.18
C PHE A 371 -23.41 18.40 10.77
N ALA A 372 -23.51 19.45 9.96
CA ALA A 372 -22.80 19.58 8.69
C ALA A 372 -21.67 20.59 8.84
N PHE A 373 -20.46 20.17 8.58
CA PHE A 373 -19.23 20.95 8.71
C PHE A 373 -18.57 21.09 7.36
N VAL A 374 -18.24 22.32 6.96
CA VAL A 374 -17.70 22.61 5.63
C VAL A 374 -16.37 23.36 5.77
N ARG A 375 -15.41 22.99 4.92
CA ARG A 375 -14.12 23.67 4.75
C ARG A 375 -13.89 23.95 3.28
N ASP A 376 -13.53 25.17 2.97
CA ASP A 376 -13.11 25.55 1.63
C ASP A 376 -11.58 25.57 1.58
N VAL A 377 -11.00 24.62 0.85
CA VAL A 377 -9.54 24.40 0.79
C VAL A 377 -9.07 24.33 -0.66
N SER A 378 -7.76 24.44 -0.88
CA SER A 378 -7.19 24.16 -2.19
C SER A 378 -7.26 22.66 -2.52
N TYR A 379 -7.24 22.31 -3.81
CA TYR A 379 -7.26 20.91 -4.24
C TYR A 379 -6.06 20.12 -3.67
N VAL A 380 -4.88 20.72 -3.66
CA VAL A 380 -3.68 20.11 -3.06
C VAL A 380 -3.85 19.88 -1.56
N GLU A 381 -4.42 20.85 -0.84
CA GLU A 381 -4.65 20.71 0.61
C GLU A 381 -5.61 19.58 0.94
N PHE A 382 -6.63 19.39 0.14
CA PHE A 382 -7.56 18.27 0.29
C PHE A 382 -6.87 16.93 0.03
N LEU A 383 -6.16 16.81 -1.08
CA LEU A 383 -5.50 15.56 -1.46
C LEU A 383 -4.33 15.19 -0.54
N ASP A 384 -3.55 16.15 -0.05
CA ASP A 384 -2.40 15.89 0.85
C ASP A 384 -2.78 15.93 2.35
N ARG A 385 -4.08 15.83 2.69
CA ARG A 385 -4.54 15.88 4.08
C ARG A 385 -3.93 14.81 4.98
N VAL A 386 -3.78 13.59 4.48
CA VAL A 386 -3.16 12.47 5.22
C VAL A 386 -1.65 12.69 5.38
N GLY A 387 -0.96 13.23 4.37
CA GLY A 387 0.47 13.55 4.46
C GLY A 387 0.77 14.64 5.50
N ARG A 388 -0.14 15.59 5.68
CA ARG A 388 -0.03 16.59 6.77
C ARG A 388 -0.29 15.98 8.14
N GLU A 389 -1.20 15.01 8.23
CA GLU A 389 -1.48 14.30 9.48
C GLU A 389 -0.33 13.37 9.87
N GLU A 390 0.35 12.74 8.90
CA GLU A 390 1.57 11.95 9.14
C GLU A 390 2.61 12.70 9.99
N GLN A 391 2.86 13.97 9.67
CA GLN A 391 3.84 14.77 10.41
C GLN A 391 3.49 14.90 11.90
N LYS A 392 2.20 15.07 12.21
CA LYS A 392 1.72 15.12 13.60
C LYS A 392 1.82 13.77 14.29
N LEU A 393 1.48 12.68 13.58
CA LEU A 393 1.56 11.33 14.12
C LEU A 393 3.00 10.89 14.38
N ARG A 394 3.95 11.29 13.51
CA ARG A 394 5.39 11.08 13.74
C ARG A 394 5.88 11.86 14.97
N ALA A 395 5.51 13.13 15.08
CA ALA A 395 5.86 13.94 16.25
C ALA A 395 5.28 13.38 17.56
N ALA A 396 4.15 12.70 17.50
CA ALA A 396 3.52 12.01 18.63
C ALA A 396 4.05 10.59 18.87
N GLY A 397 4.98 10.07 18.04
CA GLY A 397 5.55 8.72 18.17
C GLY A 397 4.55 7.59 17.91
N VAL A 398 3.51 7.81 17.10
CA VAL A 398 2.45 6.83 16.82
C VAL A 398 2.31 6.50 15.34
N TRP A 399 3.26 6.95 14.52
CA TRP A 399 3.37 6.59 13.11
C TRP A 399 4.22 5.33 12.89
N ASP A 400 5.35 5.23 13.56
CA ASP A 400 6.28 4.11 13.43
C ASP A 400 6.01 3.07 14.54
N VAL A 401 4.81 2.50 14.54
CA VAL A 401 4.30 1.47 15.47
C VAL A 401 3.60 0.36 14.67
N PRO A 402 3.32 -0.82 15.24
CA PRO A 402 2.62 -1.87 14.51
C PRO A 402 1.21 -1.44 14.07
N HIS A 403 0.91 -1.70 12.78
CA HIS A 403 -0.36 -1.38 12.14
C HIS A 403 -1.07 -2.65 11.64
N PRO A 404 -1.80 -3.37 12.50
CA PRO A 404 -2.55 -4.56 12.11
C PRO A 404 -3.82 -4.18 11.35
N TRP A 405 -3.64 -3.53 10.21
CA TRP A 405 -4.76 -3.13 9.36
C TRP A 405 -5.47 -4.33 8.75
N LEU A 406 -6.78 -4.24 8.67
CA LEU A 406 -7.63 -5.16 7.94
C LEU A 406 -8.49 -4.35 6.96
N ASN A 407 -8.32 -4.60 5.68
CA ASN A 407 -9.10 -3.96 4.63
C ASN A 407 -9.94 -5.03 3.94
N LEU A 408 -11.25 -4.78 3.81
CA LEU A 408 -12.21 -5.70 3.26
C LEU A 408 -12.99 -5.04 2.12
N PHE A 409 -13.25 -5.80 1.07
CA PHE A 409 -14.36 -5.58 0.18
C PHE A 409 -15.56 -6.35 0.72
N VAL A 410 -16.64 -5.63 0.97
CA VAL A 410 -17.92 -6.19 1.39
C VAL A 410 -18.86 -6.01 0.20
N PRO A 411 -19.30 -7.07 -0.46
CA PRO A 411 -19.94 -6.98 -1.76
C PRO A 411 -21.33 -6.35 -1.68
N ARG A 412 -21.62 -5.54 -2.69
CA ARG A 412 -22.97 -5.25 -3.13
C ARG A 412 -23.14 -5.39 -4.65
N ASP A 413 -22.14 -5.21 -5.53
CA ASP A 413 -22.31 -5.37 -6.99
C ASP A 413 -20.99 -5.37 -7.83
N ARG A 414 -20.99 -5.52 -9.16
CA ARG A 414 -19.89 -5.99 -10.03
C ARG A 414 -18.77 -5.03 -10.40
N TRP A 415 -17.53 -5.57 -10.54
CA TRP A 415 -16.36 -4.93 -11.17
C TRP A 415 -15.83 -5.75 -12.37
N ASP A 416 -14.91 -5.13 -13.19
CA ASP A 416 -14.29 -5.80 -14.35
C ASP A 416 -13.54 -7.07 -13.92
N ASP A 417 -14.02 -8.19 -14.38
CA ASP A 417 -13.56 -9.55 -14.05
C ASP A 417 -12.15 -9.89 -14.56
N ARG A 418 -11.57 -9.02 -15.43
CA ARG A 418 -10.26 -9.24 -16.04
C ARG A 418 -9.09 -8.91 -15.12
N MET A 419 -9.28 -8.08 -14.10
CA MET A 419 -8.25 -7.70 -13.15
C MET A 419 -7.95 -8.82 -12.15
N THR A 420 -6.68 -8.93 -11.74
CA THR A 420 -6.22 -10.07 -10.91
C THR A 420 -6.50 -9.92 -9.45
N THR A 421 -6.53 -8.68 -8.93
CA THR A 421 -6.85 -8.47 -7.52
C THR A 421 -8.20 -9.02 -7.16
N ALA A 422 -8.32 -9.32 -5.90
CA ALA A 422 -9.47 -9.83 -5.20
C ALA A 422 -10.71 -8.95 -5.33
N THR A 423 -11.17 -8.72 -6.55
CA THR A 423 -12.52 -8.20 -6.73
C THR A 423 -13.48 -9.39 -6.65
N PRO A 424 -14.45 -9.36 -5.73
CA PRO A 424 -15.52 -10.37 -5.74
C PRO A 424 -16.22 -10.30 -7.10
N GLY A 425 -16.38 -11.41 -7.78
CA GLY A 425 -17.22 -11.46 -8.98
C GLY A 425 -18.68 -11.46 -8.57
N GLY A 426 -19.53 -10.73 -9.26
CA GLY A 426 -20.98 -10.94 -9.16
C GLY A 426 -21.85 -9.78 -8.70
N GLU A 427 -21.27 -8.64 -8.25
CA GLU A 427 -22.01 -7.56 -7.59
C GLU A 427 -21.67 -6.17 -8.17
N ASP A 428 -22.61 -5.18 -8.24
CA ASP A 428 -22.38 -3.85 -8.86
C ASP A 428 -21.82 -2.77 -7.88
N VAL A 429 -21.90 -2.95 -6.56
CA VAL A 429 -21.38 -2.03 -5.52
C VAL A 429 -20.68 -2.81 -4.40
N PHE A 430 -19.55 -2.29 -3.89
CA PHE A 430 -18.93 -2.77 -2.64
C PHE A 430 -18.71 -1.63 -1.68
N TYR A 431 -18.68 -1.99 -0.42
CA TYR A 431 -18.05 -1.19 0.60
C TYR A 431 -16.58 -1.59 0.73
N ALA A 432 -15.68 -0.64 0.56
CA ALA A 432 -14.28 -0.81 0.96
C ALA A 432 -14.19 -0.42 2.45
N VAL A 433 -14.05 -1.42 3.32
CA VAL A 433 -14.02 -1.21 4.78
C VAL A 433 -12.60 -1.36 5.29
N GLY A 434 -12.03 -0.31 5.86
CA GLY A 434 -10.72 -0.29 6.47
C GLY A 434 -10.77 -0.24 8.00
N LEU A 435 -10.26 -1.26 8.68
CA LEU A 435 -9.99 -1.23 10.11
C LEU A 435 -8.55 -0.76 10.33
N LEU A 436 -8.34 0.56 10.27
CA LEU A 436 -7.02 1.20 10.28
C LEU A 436 -6.61 1.53 11.72
N ARG A 437 -6.06 0.54 12.41
CA ARG A 437 -5.70 0.62 13.83
C ARG A 437 -4.19 0.55 14.02
N SER A 438 -3.70 1.14 15.12
CA SER A 438 -2.29 1.16 15.51
C SER A 438 -2.12 0.55 16.90
N ALA A 439 -1.14 -0.32 17.07
CA ALA A 439 -0.79 -0.92 18.36
C ALA A 439 0.21 -0.01 19.07
N VAL A 440 -0.25 0.75 20.05
CA VAL A 440 0.56 1.77 20.76
C VAL A 440 0.99 1.28 22.14
N ALA A 441 0.15 0.46 22.80
CA ALA A 441 0.45 -0.10 24.12
C ALA A 441 0.84 -1.58 24.03
N ALA A 442 1.53 -2.06 25.06
CA ALA A 442 1.89 -3.49 25.18
C ALA A 442 0.62 -4.37 25.15
N GLY A 443 0.65 -5.42 24.31
CA GLY A 443 -0.48 -6.34 24.12
C GLY A 443 -1.55 -5.87 23.13
N ASP A 444 -1.42 -4.64 22.58
CA ASP A 444 -2.37 -4.13 21.59
C ASP A 444 -2.32 -4.93 20.29
N LEU A 445 -1.13 -5.29 19.81
CA LEU A 445 -0.98 -6.03 18.57
C LEU A 445 -1.76 -7.34 18.60
N GLU A 446 -1.55 -8.16 19.62
CA GLU A 446 -2.20 -9.46 19.78
C GLU A 446 -3.72 -9.32 19.98
N ARG A 447 -4.16 -8.28 20.67
CA ARG A 447 -5.59 -7.98 20.85
C ARG A 447 -6.23 -7.61 19.53
N LEU A 448 -5.64 -6.68 18.76
CA LEU A 448 -6.15 -6.20 17.48
C LEU A 448 -6.13 -7.30 16.41
N GLU A 449 -5.12 -8.18 16.41
CA GLU A 449 -5.07 -9.36 15.54
C GLU A 449 -6.19 -10.36 15.85
N ARG A 450 -6.47 -10.62 17.14
CA ARG A 450 -7.62 -11.46 17.52
C ARG A 450 -8.95 -10.85 17.10
N GLU A 451 -9.11 -9.52 17.21
CA GLU A 451 -10.30 -8.82 16.74
C GLU A 451 -10.45 -8.90 15.21
N ASN A 452 -9.35 -8.76 14.45
CA ASN A 452 -9.37 -8.97 13.00
C ASN A 452 -9.79 -10.39 12.63
N ALA A 453 -9.23 -11.39 13.32
CA ALA A 453 -9.60 -12.79 13.10
C ALA A 453 -11.08 -13.05 13.43
N ALA A 454 -11.62 -12.41 14.47
CA ALA A 454 -13.04 -12.51 14.82
C ALA A 454 -13.96 -11.89 13.75
N VAL A 455 -13.56 -10.77 13.14
CA VAL A 455 -14.29 -10.15 12.02
C VAL A 455 -14.32 -11.09 10.81
N LEU A 456 -13.17 -11.65 10.43
CA LEU A 456 -13.10 -12.60 9.30
C LEU A 456 -13.94 -13.87 9.57
N ALA A 457 -13.85 -14.43 10.79
CA ALA A 457 -14.66 -15.57 11.19
C ALA A 457 -16.16 -15.27 11.21
N PHE A 458 -16.54 -14.04 11.56
CA PHE A 458 -17.93 -13.57 11.46
C PHE A 458 -18.38 -13.55 9.99
N CYS A 459 -17.59 -12.92 9.10
CA CYS A 459 -17.91 -12.87 7.67
C CYS A 459 -18.09 -14.27 7.07
N ASP A 460 -17.22 -15.22 7.41
CA ASP A 460 -17.31 -16.60 6.94
C ASP A 460 -18.57 -17.31 7.48
N ARG A 461 -18.86 -17.17 8.76
CA ARG A 461 -20.01 -17.82 9.42
C ARG A 461 -21.35 -17.31 8.91
N GLU A 462 -21.46 -15.99 8.71
CA GLU A 462 -22.70 -15.36 8.22
C GLU A 462 -22.81 -15.32 6.69
N GLY A 463 -21.82 -15.85 5.97
CA GLY A 463 -21.84 -15.90 4.50
C GLY A 463 -21.81 -14.54 3.82
N VAL A 464 -21.17 -13.51 4.46
CA VAL A 464 -21.14 -12.14 3.96
C VAL A 464 -20.34 -12.00 2.66
N GLY A 465 -19.50 -12.99 2.31
CA GLY A 465 -18.76 -12.98 1.05
C GLY A 465 -17.60 -11.99 1.00
N CYS A 466 -17.12 -11.48 2.15
CA CYS A 466 -16.02 -10.52 2.22
C CYS A 466 -14.75 -11.03 1.55
N ARG A 467 -13.99 -10.10 0.91
CA ARG A 467 -12.64 -10.37 0.41
C ARG A 467 -11.66 -9.36 1.01
N GLN A 468 -10.48 -9.83 1.37
CA GLN A 468 -9.42 -8.91 1.83
C GLN A 468 -8.89 -8.08 0.64
N TYR A 469 -8.82 -6.77 0.81
CA TYR A 469 -7.99 -5.87 0.03
C TYR A 469 -6.65 -5.73 0.75
N LEU A 470 -5.53 -5.74 0.04
CA LEU A 470 -4.18 -5.96 0.61
C LEU A 470 -4.13 -7.30 1.39
N PRO A 471 -4.44 -8.41 0.74
CA PRO A 471 -4.69 -9.68 1.40
C PRO A 471 -3.45 -10.25 2.07
N HIS A 472 -3.68 -11.00 3.14
CA HIS A 472 -2.66 -11.78 3.82
C HIS A 472 -3.25 -13.14 4.22
N HIS A 473 -2.62 -14.22 3.77
CA HIS A 473 -3.00 -15.58 4.13
C HIS A 473 -1.78 -16.41 4.50
N ALA A 474 -1.85 -17.11 5.63
CA ALA A 474 -0.75 -17.93 6.14
C ALA A 474 -0.56 -19.25 5.35
N SER A 475 -1.51 -19.64 4.52
CA SER A 475 -1.48 -20.91 3.80
C SER A 475 -1.87 -20.79 2.33
N ARG A 476 -1.35 -21.70 1.51
CA ARG A 476 -1.72 -21.82 0.09
C ARG A 476 -3.24 -22.04 -0.12
N ASP A 477 -3.89 -22.78 0.78
CA ASP A 477 -5.33 -22.99 0.70
C ASP A 477 -6.11 -21.71 1.05
N GLY A 478 -5.58 -20.85 1.93
CA GLY A 478 -6.10 -19.50 2.16
C GLY A 478 -6.06 -18.67 0.87
N TRP A 479 -4.94 -18.68 0.15
CA TRP A 479 -4.80 -18.00 -1.13
C TRP A 479 -5.71 -18.58 -2.22
N ARG A 480 -5.85 -19.91 -2.29
CA ARG A 480 -6.78 -20.54 -3.23
C ARG A 480 -8.23 -20.13 -2.97
N ARG A 481 -8.68 -20.09 -1.71
CA ARG A 481 -10.01 -19.60 -1.35
C ARG A 481 -10.19 -18.12 -1.69
N HIS A 482 -9.17 -17.33 -1.41
CA HIS A 482 -9.17 -15.88 -1.68
C HIS A 482 -9.40 -15.60 -3.18
N PHE A 483 -8.61 -16.22 -4.06
CA PHE A 483 -8.72 -16.03 -5.51
C PHE A 483 -9.85 -16.87 -6.17
N GLY A 484 -10.35 -17.90 -5.50
CA GLY A 484 -11.44 -18.72 -6.00
C GLY A 484 -11.16 -19.28 -7.40
N GLU A 485 -12.08 -19.09 -8.32
CA GLU A 485 -11.98 -19.55 -9.72
C GLU A 485 -10.80 -18.92 -10.49
N LYS A 486 -10.35 -17.73 -10.08
CA LYS A 486 -9.20 -17.05 -10.69
C LYS A 486 -7.86 -17.74 -10.41
N TRP A 487 -7.78 -18.62 -9.38
CA TRP A 487 -6.52 -19.26 -8.97
C TRP A 487 -5.79 -20.00 -10.10
N GLY A 488 -6.52 -20.76 -10.92
CA GLY A 488 -5.96 -21.51 -12.04
C GLY A 488 -5.29 -20.61 -13.08
N ARG A 489 -5.94 -19.49 -13.42
CA ARG A 489 -5.38 -18.47 -14.32
C ARG A 489 -4.14 -17.80 -13.71
N LEU A 490 -4.21 -17.42 -12.44
CA LEU A 490 -3.08 -16.79 -11.73
C LEU A 490 -1.85 -17.69 -11.69
N ALA A 491 -2.03 -18.99 -11.40
CA ALA A 491 -0.96 -19.97 -11.42
C ALA A 491 -0.36 -20.16 -12.83
N ALA A 492 -1.18 -20.11 -13.88
CA ALA A 492 -0.71 -20.17 -15.26
C ALA A 492 0.10 -18.92 -15.64
N LEU A 493 -0.37 -17.73 -15.27
CA LEU A 493 0.34 -16.45 -15.49
C LEU A 493 1.66 -16.41 -14.72
N LYS A 494 1.70 -16.92 -13.47
CA LYS A 494 2.95 -17.03 -12.69
C LYS A 494 3.98 -17.90 -13.41
N ARG A 495 3.56 -19.08 -13.89
CA ARG A 495 4.46 -19.95 -14.67
C ARG A 495 4.94 -19.30 -15.97
N ARG A 496 4.14 -18.45 -16.59
CA ARG A 496 4.51 -17.75 -17.84
C ARG A 496 5.49 -16.60 -17.58
N TYR A 497 5.24 -15.75 -16.60
CA TYR A 497 5.98 -14.51 -16.41
C TYR A 497 7.04 -14.56 -15.29
N ASP A 498 6.96 -15.56 -14.42
CA ASP A 498 7.95 -15.81 -13.36
C ASP A 498 8.08 -17.31 -13.06
N PRO A 499 8.54 -18.11 -14.03
CA PRO A 499 8.61 -19.58 -13.90
C PRO A 499 9.57 -20.05 -12.80
N ARG A 500 10.53 -19.22 -12.38
CA ARG A 500 11.47 -19.52 -11.30
C ARG A 500 10.95 -19.07 -9.92
N GLY A 501 9.79 -18.42 -9.85
CA GLY A 501 9.14 -17.99 -8.60
C GLY A 501 9.96 -17.01 -7.77
N ILE A 502 10.69 -16.08 -8.42
CA ILE A 502 11.60 -15.16 -7.71
C ILE A 502 10.94 -13.87 -7.27
N LEU A 503 9.80 -13.46 -7.87
CA LEU A 503 9.19 -12.16 -7.64
C LEU A 503 8.32 -12.13 -6.38
N SER A 504 8.49 -11.05 -5.59
CA SER A 504 7.64 -10.66 -4.44
C SER A 504 7.39 -11.78 -3.44
N PRO A 505 8.43 -12.39 -2.86
CA PRO A 505 8.32 -13.52 -1.94
C PRO A 505 7.57 -13.17 -0.66
N GLY A 506 7.62 -11.90 -0.22
CA GLY A 506 6.94 -11.40 0.98
C GLY A 506 5.40 -11.50 0.94
N GLN A 507 4.81 -11.67 -0.25
CA GLN A 507 3.37 -11.93 -0.39
C GLN A 507 2.96 -13.34 0.08
N GLY A 508 3.84 -14.33 -0.01
CA GLY A 508 3.56 -15.70 0.39
C GLY A 508 2.49 -16.44 -0.46
N ILE A 509 2.20 -15.95 -1.69
CA ILE A 509 1.16 -16.52 -2.57
C ILE A 509 1.63 -17.83 -3.21
N PHE A 510 2.84 -17.81 -3.76
CA PHE A 510 3.48 -18.94 -4.41
C PHE A 510 4.70 -19.40 -3.62
N PRO A 511 5.12 -20.67 -3.76
CA PRO A 511 6.32 -21.18 -3.10
C PRO A 511 7.56 -20.34 -3.44
N ALA A 512 8.49 -20.29 -2.49
CA ALA A 512 9.76 -19.61 -2.72
C ALA A 512 10.58 -20.24 -3.85
N ALA A 513 11.43 -19.46 -4.48
CA ALA A 513 12.34 -19.91 -5.52
C ALA A 513 13.14 -21.16 -5.05
N GLY A 514 13.11 -22.23 -5.85
CA GLY A 514 13.83 -23.47 -5.56
C GLY A 514 13.09 -24.52 -4.72
N SER A 515 11.81 -24.31 -4.40
CA SER A 515 10.94 -25.38 -3.88
C SER A 515 10.27 -26.16 -5.03
N ASP A 516 10.21 -27.50 -4.91
CA ASP A 516 9.80 -28.42 -6.00
C ASP A 516 8.32 -28.38 -6.43
N SER A 517 7.57 -27.32 -6.14
CA SER A 517 6.12 -27.29 -6.44
C SER A 517 5.58 -25.88 -6.74
N LEU A 518 5.64 -25.46 -8.00
CA LEU A 518 4.73 -24.45 -8.54
C LEU A 518 3.41 -25.07 -8.98
#